data_e0941d99811b5b90343d5d2314b94d61
#
_entry.id   e0941d99811b5b90343d5d2314b94d61
#
_cell.length_a   1.000
_cell.length_b   1.000
_cell.length_c   1.000
_cell.angle_alpha   90.00
_cell.angle_beta   90.00
_cell.angle_gamma   90.00
#
_symmetry.space_group_name_H-M   'P 1'
#
loop_
_entity.id
_entity.type
_entity.pdbx_description
1 polymer ?
#
loop_
_entity_poly.entity_id
_entity_poly.type
_entity_poly.pdbx_seq_one_letter_code
_entity_poly.pdbx_strand_id
1 'polypeptide(L)'
;MMPKLVCMLRVKDGMTFINEWLENMARLVDEIVVVDDGSTDGTYELLKSHPKVVDITKTEGFHEGRDKIMVYEMARKRNPDWCLWLDVDEIFEKRVTRGHLNKLMKSKKVTQYGFRRFTLKKDRNHFEAKIQNLIDQSRPSRFMWKEQPSAYFLNYEIHNGNIKGVKGFQWFSR
;
A
#
# COMPACT_ATOMS: atom_id res chain seq x y z
N MET A 1 -1.12 13.26 19.93
CA MET A 1 -1.92 13.02 18.71
C MET A 1 -1.47 11.70 18.09
N MET A 2 -2.36 10.91 17.53
CA MET A 2 -1.97 9.68 16.83
C MET A 2 -1.54 10.03 15.40
N PRO A 3 -0.45 9.41 14.88
CA PRO A 3 0.02 9.69 13.54
C PRO A 3 -1.02 9.33 12.48
N LYS A 4 -1.20 10.20 11.50
CA LYS A 4 -2.10 9.99 10.35
C LYS A 4 -1.45 9.05 9.34
N LEU A 5 -2.13 7.97 8.98
CA LEU A 5 -1.70 6.98 8.00
C LEU A 5 -2.61 7.03 6.77
N VAL A 6 -2.04 7.38 5.63
CA VAL A 6 -2.75 7.40 4.34
C VAL A 6 -2.29 6.21 3.51
N CYS A 7 -3.23 5.39 3.04
CA CYS A 7 -2.99 4.28 2.13
C CYS A 7 -3.13 4.73 0.68
N MET A 8 -2.26 4.22 -0.16
CA MET A 8 -2.28 4.45 -1.60
C MET A 8 -2.56 3.14 -2.31
N LEU A 9 -3.48 3.18 -3.25
CA LEU A 9 -3.83 2.06 -4.11
C LEU A 9 -3.75 2.49 -5.57
N ARG A 10 -3.09 1.67 -6.39
CA ARG A 10 -3.25 1.64 -7.84
C ARG A 10 -3.97 0.36 -8.20
N VAL A 11 -5.02 0.45 -9.00
CA VAL A 11 -5.85 -0.71 -9.34
C VAL A 11 -6.33 -0.66 -10.79
N LYS A 12 -6.54 -1.85 -11.35
CA LYS A 12 -7.30 -2.08 -12.59
C LYS A 12 -8.06 -3.39 -12.45
N ASP A 13 -9.38 -3.35 -12.70
CA ASP A 13 -10.28 -4.51 -12.69
C ASP A 13 -10.09 -5.39 -11.44
N GLY A 14 -10.19 -4.77 -10.26
CA GLY A 14 -9.86 -5.38 -8.97
C GLY A 14 -11.01 -6.06 -8.24
N MET A 15 -12.20 -6.25 -8.85
CA MET A 15 -13.42 -6.74 -8.17
C MET A 15 -13.22 -8.07 -7.44
N THR A 16 -12.30 -8.91 -7.91
CA THR A 16 -11.99 -10.19 -7.24
C THR A 16 -11.47 -10.01 -5.81
N PHE A 17 -10.75 -8.92 -5.53
CA PHE A 17 -10.04 -8.72 -4.26
C PHE A 17 -10.51 -7.48 -3.48
N ILE A 18 -11.12 -6.51 -4.15
CA ILE A 18 -11.31 -5.16 -3.62
C ILE A 18 -12.18 -5.11 -2.36
N ASN A 19 -13.21 -5.94 -2.24
CA ASN A 19 -14.07 -5.97 -1.06
C ASN A 19 -13.27 -6.36 0.19
N GLU A 20 -12.50 -7.43 0.10
CA GLU A 20 -11.67 -7.89 1.21
C GLU A 20 -10.54 -6.90 1.51
N TRP A 21 -9.94 -6.33 0.47
CA TRP A 21 -8.92 -5.31 0.62
C TRP A 21 -9.47 -4.08 1.35
N LEU A 22 -10.63 -3.57 0.97
CA LEU A 22 -11.29 -2.43 1.63
C LEU A 22 -11.61 -2.73 3.09
N GLU A 23 -12.18 -3.90 3.39
CA GLU A 23 -12.45 -4.35 4.76
C GLU A 23 -11.17 -4.38 5.61
N ASN A 24 -10.09 -4.89 5.03
CA ASN A 24 -8.78 -4.96 5.67
C ASN A 24 -8.17 -3.57 5.91
N MET A 25 -8.18 -2.69 4.90
CA MET A 25 -7.59 -1.36 5.00
C MET A 25 -8.41 -0.41 5.86
N ALA A 26 -9.74 -0.44 5.78
CA ALA A 26 -10.61 0.45 6.56
C ALA A 26 -10.38 0.38 8.08
N ARG A 27 -9.97 -0.77 8.60
CA ARG A 27 -9.65 -0.95 10.03
C ARG A 27 -8.23 -0.52 10.39
N LEU A 28 -7.35 -0.28 9.41
CA LEU A 28 -5.93 -0.04 9.64
C LEU A 28 -5.49 1.40 9.35
N VAL A 29 -6.13 2.09 8.39
CA VAL A 29 -5.70 3.39 7.91
C VAL A 29 -6.72 4.49 8.19
N ASP A 30 -6.29 5.74 8.12
CA ASP A 30 -7.19 6.89 8.31
C ASP A 30 -7.91 7.23 7.02
N GLU A 31 -7.18 7.28 5.91
CA GLU A 31 -7.67 7.64 4.58
C GLU A 31 -7.04 6.74 3.51
N ILE A 32 -7.73 6.61 2.39
CA ILE A 32 -7.30 5.89 1.19
C ILE A 32 -7.37 6.86 0.01
N VAL A 33 -6.33 6.87 -0.81
CA VAL A 33 -6.31 7.57 -2.11
C VAL A 33 -6.05 6.57 -3.22
N VAL A 34 -6.68 6.74 -4.38
CA VAL A 34 -6.69 5.73 -5.42
C VAL A 34 -6.41 6.33 -6.80
N VAL A 35 -5.58 5.64 -7.57
CA VAL A 35 -5.51 5.76 -9.03
C VAL A 35 -6.07 4.49 -9.64
N ASP A 36 -7.16 4.64 -10.39
CA ASP A 36 -7.83 3.57 -11.13
C ASP A 36 -7.39 3.65 -12.61
N ASP A 37 -6.74 2.60 -13.11
CA ASP A 37 -6.22 2.52 -14.48
C ASP A 37 -7.31 2.03 -15.45
N GLY A 38 -8.46 2.73 -15.44
CA GLY A 38 -9.56 2.47 -16.38
C GLY A 38 -10.29 1.16 -16.12
N SER A 39 -10.60 0.84 -14.87
CA SER A 39 -11.43 -0.34 -14.54
C SER A 39 -12.80 -0.30 -15.21
N THR A 40 -13.26 -1.49 -15.63
CA THR A 40 -14.55 -1.70 -16.32
C THR A 40 -15.46 -2.70 -15.59
N ASP A 41 -14.98 -3.31 -14.51
CA ASP A 41 -15.64 -4.37 -13.75
C ASP A 41 -16.46 -3.88 -12.54
N GLY A 42 -16.59 -2.55 -12.35
CA GLY A 42 -17.27 -1.94 -11.21
C GLY A 42 -16.34 -1.55 -10.04
N THR A 43 -15.05 -1.82 -10.14
CA THR A 43 -14.05 -1.47 -9.12
C THR A 43 -14.06 0.02 -8.77
N TYR A 44 -14.11 0.89 -9.79
CA TYR A 44 -14.08 2.34 -9.59
C TYR A 44 -15.30 2.82 -8.78
N GLU A 45 -16.50 2.39 -9.16
CA GLU A 45 -17.75 2.79 -8.52
C GLU A 45 -17.79 2.35 -7.06
N LEU A 46 -17.34 1.12 -6.78
CA LEU A 46 -17.25 0.59 -5.43
C LEU A 46 -16.28 1.40 -4.57
N LEU A 47 -15.08 1.66 -5.08
CA LEU A 47 -14.06 2.48 -4.38
C LEU A 47 -14.57 3.88 -4.12
N LYS A 48 -15.17 4.53 -5.11
CA LYS A 48 -15.71 5.90 -5.02
C LYS A 48 -16.81 6.03 -3.96
N SER A 49 -17.57 4.97 -3.73
CA SER A 49 -18.64 4.95 -2.72
C SER A 49 -18.14 4.71 -1.29
N HIS A 50 -16.91 4.25 -1.12
CA HIS A 50 -16.41 3.83 0.19
C HIS A 50 -15.93 5.03 1.04
N PRO A 51 -16.39 5.18 2.31
CA PRO A 51 -16.15 6.38 3.13
C PRO A 51 -14.69 6.65 3.47
N LYS A 52 -13.81 5.64 3.41
CA LYS A 52 -12.37 5.81 3.62
C LYS A 52 -11.63 6.26 2.36
N VAL A 53 -12.22 6.13 1.18
CA VAL A 53 -11.63 6.61 -0.07
C VAL A 53 -11.96 8.09 -0.21
N VAL A 54 -10.98 8.92 0.07
CA VAL A 54 -11.14 10.38 0.14
C VAL A 54 -10.78 11.10 -1.15
N ASP A 55 -10.08 10.40 -2.05
CA ASP A 55 -9.72 10.90 -3.37
C ASP A 55 -9.49 9.72 -4.32
N ILE A 56 -10.04 9.81 -5.54
CA ILE A 56 -9.91 8.79 -6.58
C ILE A 56 -9.86 9.42 -7.95
N THR A 57 -8.90 9.01 -8.76
CA THR A 57 -8.71 9.50 -10.14
C THR A 57 -8.61 8.32 -11.10
N LYS A 58 -9.23 8.44 -12.28
CA LYS A 58 -9.03 7.51 -13.41
C LYS A 58 -7.84 7.92 -14.25
N THR A 59 -7.08 6.93 -14.73
CA THR A 59 -6.07 7.09 -15.78
C THR A 59 -6.39 6.17 -16.95
N GLU A 60 -5.75 6.41 -18.08
CA GLU A 60 -5.86 5.56 -19.25
C GLU A 60 -4.47 5.05 -19.65
N GLY A 61 -4.41 3.77 -19.96
CA GLY A 61 -3.19 3.11 -20.37
C GLY A 61 -2.18 2.91 -19.25
N PHE A 62 -1.61 1.73 -19.22
CA PHE A 62 -0.68 1.32 -18.17
C PHE A 62 0.59 2.15 -18.17
N HIS A 63 0.88 2.80 -17.05
CA HIS A 63 2.16 3.46 -16.82
C HIS A 63 2.44 3.50 -15.31
N GLU A 64 3.15 2.51 -14.81
CA GLU A 64 3.33 2.30 -13.37
C GLU A 64 3.92 3.51 -12.64
N GLY A 65 4.94 4.14 -13.20
CA GLY A 65 5.60 5.29 -12.59
C GLY A 65 4.72 6.53 -12.53
N ARG A 66 4.05 6.87 -13.64
CA ARG A 66 3.08 7.97 -13.67
C ARG A 66 2.02 7.81 -12.59
N ASP A 67 1.43 6.62 -12.52
CA ASP A 67 0.32 6.34 -11.61
C ASP A 67 0.79 6.33 -10.16
N LYS A 68 2.00 5.80 -9.87
CA LYS A 68 2.60 5.87 -8.54
C LYS A 68 2.90 7.30 -8.10
N ILE A 69 3.43 8.11 -8.99
CA ILE A 69 3.67 9.53 -8.71
C ILE A 69 2.34 10.23 -8.43
N MET A 70 1.34 10.02 -9.28
CA MET A 70 0.02 10.65 -9.14
C MET A 70 -0.64 10.29 -7.80
N VAL A 71 -0.74 9.01 -7.46
CA VAL A 71 -1.38 8.60 -6.21
C VAL A 71 -0.58 9.08 -4.98
N TYR A 72 0.74 9.18 -5.09
CA TYR A 72 1.57 9.73 -4.01
C TYR A 72 1.35 11.24 -3.82
N GLU A 73 1.23 12.00 -4.90
CA GLU A 73 0.87 13.43 -4.85
C GLU A 73 -0.53 13.63 -4.22
N MET A 74 -1.50 12.78 -4.55
CA MET A 74 -2.83 12.76 -3.91
C MET A 74 -2.69 12.50 -2.40
N ALA A 75 -1.88 11.51 -2.00
CA ALA A 75 -1.63 11.21 -0.59
C ALA A 75 -0.98 12.39 0.14
N ARG A 76 0.00 13.05 -0.45
CA ARG A 76 0.69 14.22 0.14
C ARG A 76 -0.26 15.40 0.41
N LYS A 77 -1.24 15.63 -0.45
CA LYS A 77 -2.28 16.65 -0.25
C LYS A 77 -3.15 16.37 0.99
N ARG A 78 -3.16 15.14 1.48
CA ARG A 78 -3.86 14.74 2.70
C ARG A 78 -3.06 14.99 3.98
N ASN A 79 -1.82 15.53 3.90
CA ASN A 79 -0.90 15.78 5.00
C ASN A 79 -0.68 14.55 5.89
N PRO A 80 -0.21 13.42 5.34
CA PRO A 80 0.05 12.21 6.11
C PRO A 80 1.28 12.37 7.00
N ASP A 81 1.28 11.76 8.19
CA ASP A 81 2.51 11.51 8.93
C ASP A 81 3.26 10.30 8.35
N TRP A 82 2.48 9.31 7.88
CA TRP A 82 2.96 8.08 7.28
C TRP A 82 2.15 7.70 6.05
N CYS A 83 2.83 7.15 5.08
CA CYS A 83 2.23 6.57 3.87
C CYS A 83 2.34 5.05 3.89
N LEU A 84 1.32 4.38 3.36
CA LEU A 84 1.27 2.94 3.15
C LEU A 84 0.97 2.66 1.68
N TRP A 85 1.78 1.80 1.05
CA TRP A 85 1.48 1.22 -0.26
C TRP A 85 1.06 -0.23 -0.09
N LEU A 86 -0.05 -0.63 -0.68
CA LEU A 86 -0.48 -2.02 -0.69
C LEU A 86 -1.28 -2.30 -1.98
N ASP A 87 -0.88 -3.32 -2.71
CA ASP A 87 -1.57 -3.73 -3.93
C ASP A 87 -2.93 -4.38 -3.59
N VAL A 88 -3.87 -4.40 -4.55
CA VAL A 88 -5.26 -4.86 -4.30
C VAL A 88 -5.35 -6.34 -3.91
N ASP A 89 -4.37 -7.13 -4.29
CA ASP A 89 -4.26 -8.57 -3.97
C ASP A 89 -3.44 -8.85 -2.69
N GLU A 90 -3.09 -7.80 -1.95
CA GLU A 90 -2.33 -7.88 -0.70
C GLU A 90 -3.17 -7.43 0.49
N ILE A 91 -3.14 -8.18 1.59
CA ILE A 91 -3.82 -7.83 2.83
C ILE A 91 -2.93 -8.10 4.05
N PHE A 92 -3.10 -7.34 5.10
CA PHE A 92 -2.53 -7.69 6.40
C PHE A 92 -3.30 -8.83 7.06
N GLU A 93 -2.59 -9.69 7.78
CA GLU A 93 -3.21 -10.70 8.63
C GLU A 93 -4.23 -10.08 9.59
N LYS A 94 -5.31 -10.81 9.90
CA LYS A 94 -6.39 -10.33 10.79
C LYS A 94 -5.91 -9.88 12.18
N ARG A 95 -4.84 -10.51 12.69
CA ARG A 95 -4.24 -10.14 13.99
C ARG A 95 -3.51 -8.80 13.98
N VAL A 96 -3.14 -8.26 12.81
CA VAL A 96 -2.56 -6.92 12.71
C VAL A 96 -3.64 -5.89 12.96
N THR A 97 -3.46 -5.03 13.94
CA THR A 97 -4.41 -3.98 14.33
C THR A 97 -3.84 -2.59 14.08
N ARG A 98 -4.69 -1.58 14.03
CA ARG A 98 -4.26 -0.17 14.01
C ARG A 98 -3.33 0.15 15.19
N GLY A 99 -3.55 -0.45 16.36
CA GLY A 99 -2.69 -0.31 17.53
C GLY A 99 -1.26 -0.77 17.29
N HIS A 100 -1.06 -1.86 16.53
CA HIS A 100 0.25 -2.33 16.12
C HIS A 100 0.95 -1.33 15.19
N LEU A 101 0.24 -0.82 14.18
CA LEU A 101 0.80 0.19 13.28
C LEU A 101 1.12 1.49 14.02
N ASN A 102 0.28 1.93 14.96
CA ASN A 102 0.55 3.10 15.79
C ASN A 102 1.83 2.95 16.62
N LYS A 103 2.13 1.76 17.15
CA LYS A 103 3.39 1.50 17.86
C LYS A 103 4.59 1.65 16.92
N LEU A 104 4.51 1.14 15.70
CA LEU A 104 5.55 1.29 14.68
C LEU A 104 5.76 2.78 14.35
N MET A 105 4.69 3.51 14.06
CA MET A 105 4.73 4.92 13.65
C MET A 105 5.24 5.87 14.75
N LYS A 106 5.19 5.49 16.02
CA LYS A 106 5.74 6.28 17.15
C LYS A 106 7.26 6.24 17.24
N SER A 107 7.94 5.37 16.48
CA SER A 107 9.39 5.31 16.50
C SER A 107 10.00 6.64 16.05
N LYS A 108 10.95 7.16 16.84
CA LYS A 108 11.72 8.35 16.49
C LYS A 108 12.91 8.04 15.57
N LYS A 109 13.34 6.78 15.53
CA LYS A 109 14.53 6.33 14.79
C LYS A 109 14.18 5.72 13.44
N VAL A 110 13.10 4.91 13.41
CA VAL A 110 12.68 4.18 12.21
C VAL A 110 11.76 5.06 11.37
N THR A 111 12.07 5.18 10.11
CA THR A 111 11.33 6.01 9.14
C THR A 111 10.73 5.19 8.00
N GLN A 112 11.02 3.89 7.94
CA GLN A 112 10.51 3.01 6.91
C GLN A 112 10.39 1.60 7.44
N TYR A 113 9.26 0.95 7.13
CA TYR A 113 8.99 -0.44 7.47
C TYR A 113 8.75 -1.27 6.22
N GLY A 114 9.37 -2.44 6.17
CA GLY A 114 9.06 -3.52 5.25
C GLY A 114 8.29 -4.63 5.97
N PHE A 115 7.40 -5.28 5.25
CA PHE A 115 6.63 -6.41 5.74
C PHE A 115 6.95 -7.66 4.90
N ARG A 116 6.92 -8.83 5.53
CA ARG A 116 7.03 -10.10 4.80
C ARG A 116 5.72 -10.36 4.06
N ARG A 117 5.84 -10.80 2.83
CA ARG A 117 4.71 -11.28 2.04
C ARG A 117 4.71 -12.80 2.04
N PHE A 118 3.52 -13.35 2.10
CA PHE A 118 3.27 -14.78 1.93
C PHE A 118 2.28 -14.94 0.79
N THR A 119 2.70 -15.61 -0.28
CA THR A 119 1.81 -15.93 -1.39
C THR A 119 0.94 -17.11 -0.98
N LEU A 120 -0.36 -16.88 -0.88
CA LEU A 120 -1.34 -17.92 -0.58
C LEU A 120 -1.65 -18.71 -1.86
N LYS A 121 -1.79 -20.03 -1.72
CA LYS A 121 -2.18 -20.93 -2.81
C LYS A 121 -3.35 -21.81 -2.38
N LYS A 122 -4.29 -21.99 -3.28
CA LYS A 122 -5.55 -22.74 -3.10
C LYS A 122 -6.55 -22.04 -2.16
N ASP A 123 -6.14 -21.65 -0.97
CA ASP A 123 -6.95 -20.93 0.01
C ASP A 123 -6.07 -20.11 0.96
N ARG A 124 -6.71 -19.41 1.91
CA ARG A 124 -6.04 -18.50 2.86
C ARG A 124 -5.20 -19.19 3.94
N ASN A 125 -5.26 -20.49 4.03
CA ASN A 125 -4.57 -21.27 5.07
C ASN A 125 -3.33 -21.98 4.53
N HIS A 126 -3.12 -21.96 3.21
CA HIS A 126 -2.00 -22.63 2.56
C HIS A 126 -1.11 -21.66 1.82
N PHE A 127 0.15 -21.61 2.18
CA PHE A 127 1.17 -20.91 1.42
C PHE A 127 2.18 -21.90 0.83
N GLU A 128 2.77 -21.53 -0.30
CA GLU A 128 3.75 -22.40 -0.95
C GLU A 128 5.12 -22.26 -0.28
N ALA A 129 5.57 -23.33 0.37
CA ALA A 129 6.84 -23.39 1.09
C ALA A 129 8.02 -23.85 0.22
N LYS A 130 8.04 -23.62 -1.09
CA LYS A 130 9.22 -23.90 -1.92
C LYS A 130 10.38 -23.01 -1.49
N ILE A 131 11.60 -23.59 -1.41
CA ILE A 131 12.81 -22.88 -0.96
C ILE A 131 13.02 -21.57 -1.75
N GLN A 132 12.81 -21.58 -3.08
CA GLN A 132 12.94 -20.39 -3.90
C GLN A 132 11.91 -19.30 -3.50
N ASN A 133 10.67 -19.70 -3.24
CA ASN A 133 9.62 -18.77 -2.80
C ASN A 133 9.88 -18.23 -1.39
N LEU A 134 10.50 -19.03 -0.52
CA LEU A 134 10.93 -18.58 0.82
C LEU A 134 12.04 -17.52 0.72
N ILE A 135 12.94 -17.64 -0.23
CA ILE A 135 14.00 -16.65 -0.48
C ILE A 135 13.38 -15.36 -1.03
N ASP A 136 12.48 -15.44 -2.00
CA ASP A 136 11.82 -14.28 -2.58
C ASP A 136 10.83 -13.63 -1.60
N GLN A 137 10.10 -14.42 -0.84
CA GLN A 137 9.21 -13.95 0.23
C GLN A 137 9.97 -13.43 1.45
N SER A 138 11.24 -13.80 1.63
CA SER A 138 12.09 -13.28 2.71
C SER A 138 12.56 -11.84 2.47
N ARG A 139 12.44 -11.33 1.22
CA ARG A 139 12.78 -9.95 0.88
C ARG A 139 11.62 -9.04 1.24
N PRO A 140 11.71 -8.30 2.36
CA PRO A 140 10.61 -7.42 2.73
C PRO A 140 10.48 -6.29 1.73
N SER A 141 9.29 -6.09 1.22
CA SER A 141 8.97 -4.91 0.43
C SER A 141 8.76 -3.70 1.36
N ARG A 142 9.12 -2.53 0.89
CA ARG A 142 9.06 -1.29 1.67
C ARG A 142 7.69 -0.67 1.45
N PHE A 143 6.74 -1.05 2.28
CA PHE A 143 5.34 -0.68 2.09
C PHE A 143 4.90 0.53 2.91
N MET A 144 5.56 0.81 4.06
CA MET A 144 5.15 1.89 4.94
C MET A 144 6.33 2.80 5.27
N TRP A 145 6.17 4.11 5.10
CA TRP A 145 7.22 5.07 5.39
C TRP A 145 6.68 6.37 6.00
N LYS A 146 7.51 7.01 6.81
CA LYS A 146 7.26 8.35 7.32
C LYS A 146 7.37 9.34 6.17
N GLU A 147 6.37 10.21 6.02
CA GLU A 147 6.38 11.22 4.96
C GLU A 147 7.56 12.17 5.14
N GLN A 148 8.23 12.47 4.04
CA GLN A 148 9.40 13.34 3.99
C GLN A 148 9.45 14.07 2.65
N PRO A 149 9.87 15.36 2.63
CA PRO A 149 9.97 16.12 1.37
C PRO A 149 10.91 15.50 0.32
N SER A 150 11.88 14.71 0.76
CA SER A 150 12.85 14.03 -0.11
C SER A 150 12.33 12.71 -0.71
N ALA A 151 11.15 12.24 -0.31
CA ALA A 151 10.60 10.99 -0.80
C ALA A 151 9.97 11.17 -2.20
N TYR A 152 10.22 10.22 -3.11
CA TYR A 152 9.71 10.25 -4.49
C TYR A 152 9.63 8.87 -5.11
N PHE A 153 8.81 8.73 -6.16
CA PHE A 153 8.82 7.58 -7.05
C PHE A 153 9.54 7.92 -8.36
N LEU A 154 10.13 6.90 -8.99
CA LEU A 154 10.71 7.02 -10.32
C LEU A 154 9.60 6.98 -11.38
N ASN A 155 9.82 7.66 -12.50
CA ASN A 155 8.84 7.70 -13.59
C ASN A 155 9.22 6.71 -14.70
N TYR A 156 9.25 5.42 -14.39
CA TYR A 156 9.44 4.35 -15.36
C TYR A 156 8.09 3.74 -15.75
N GLU A 157 7.95 3.33 -17.00
CA GLU A 157 6.72 2.73 -17.50
C GLU A 157 6.36 1.43 -16.78
N ILE A 158 7.36 0.59 -16.53
CA ILE A 158 7.24 -0.69 -15.80
C ILE A 158 8.39 -0.87 -14.81
N HIS A 159 8.22 -1.81 -13.87
CA HIS A 159 9.21 -2.14 -12.81
C HIS A 159 9.62 -0.96 -11.94
N ASN A 160 8.66 -0.08 -11.67
CA ASN A 160 8.87 1.05 -10.79
C ASN A 160 8.89 0.57 -9.34
N GLY A 161 10.09 0.37 -8.84
CA GLY A 161 10.32 -0.18 -7.50
C GLY A 161 9.72 0.65 -6.36
N ASN A 162 10.21 0.38 -5.16
CA ASN A 162 9.78 1.05 -3.93
C ASN A 162 10.11 2.55 -3.93
N ILE A 163 9.47 3.28 -3.02
CA ILE A 163 9.75 4.69 -2.71
C ILE A 163 11.27 4.95 -2.57
N LYS A 164 11.73 6.05 -3.09
CA LYS A 164 13.12 6.54 -3.01
C LYS A 164 13.19 7.76 -2.10
N GLY A 165 14.41 8.16 -1.74
CA GLY A 165 14.68 9.41 -1.02
C GLY A 165 14.22 9.44 0.43
N VAL A 166 13.63 8.38 0.98
CA VAL A 166 13.29 8.28 2.40
C VAL A 166 14.58 8.15 3.20
N LYS A 167 14.89 9.17 4.01
CA LYS A 167 16.08 9.23 4.87
C LYS A 167 15.76 8.65 6.25
N GLY A 168 16.76 8.04 6.88
CA GLY A 168 16.69 7.48 8.22
C GLY A 168 16.78 5.96 8.22
N PHE A 169 16.51 5.36 9.37
CA PHE A 169 16.66 3.93 9.58
C PHE A 169 15.48 3.14 9.01
N GLN A 170 15.78 2.03 8.38
CA GLN A 170 14.80 1.09 7.85
C GLN A 170 14.75 -0.16 8.74
N TRP A 171 13.55 -0.65 8.99
CA TRP A 171 13.35 -1.89 9.74
C TRP A 171 12.35 -2.80 9.04
N PHE A 172 12.55 -4.12 9.21
CA PHE A 172 11.67 -5.13 8.63
C PHE A 172 10.96 -5.86 9.76
N SER A 173 9.63 -5.73 9.83
CA SER A 173 8.84 -6.49 10.78
C SER A 173 8.86 -7.98 10.41
N ARG A 174 9.00 -8.83 11.41
CA ARG A 174 8.90 -10.29 11.27
C ARG A 174 7.49 -10.73 11.50
#